data_4d6f23a6500dfdd3f3a1b765f5222fc0
#
_entry.id   4d6f23a6500dfdd3f3a1b765f5222fc0
#
_cell.length_a   1.000
_cell.length_b   1.000
_cell.length_c   1.000
_cell.angle_alpha   90.00
_cell.angle_beta   90.00
_cell.angle_gamma   90.00
#
_symmetry.space_group_name_H-M   'P 1'
#
loop_
_entity.id
_entity.type
_entity.pdbx_description
1 polymer ?
#
loop_
_entity_poly.entity_id
_entity_poly.type
_entity_poly.pdbx_seq_one_letter_code
_entity_poly.pdbx_strand_id
1 'polypeptide(L)'
;YRKVEPFMSLSKAALNMAEALRPVLVKLIPQKMLSAVKAKVIEKGAKDLEKTEITPFEPQAHKKGINLIGSIKSDTGLGQSMRLVAEILENSTWDYTVYDYFVPPGGSRTNEAFDGKITQTGPYNINLIHVNPSELPLAFMDVGKKQWDTRYNIGYWLWELEEFPKEWLPAFHLLDEVWTPSEFISQNLRKYTDKLVYTLPYSVTAPADAAYDRDYFHLPKDRFLFLMMYDSGSGMVRKNPLGAIEAFKQAFDRENKQVGLVIKMNRSEQSEKDIENIRTKLDGYDNIYFI
;
A
#
# COMPACT_ATOMS: atom_id res chain seq x y z
N TYR A 1 16.76 -14.85 28.08
CA TYR A 1 17.19 -14.49 26.72
C TYR A 1 16.90 -15.53 25.61
N ARG A 2 16.29 -16.68 25.90
CA ARG A 2 16.06 -17.77 24.90
C ARG A 2 14.60 -18.04 24.51
N LYS A 3 13.63 -17.28 25.00
CA LYS A 3 12.19 -17.64 24.84
C LYS A 3 11.44 -16.96 23.67
N VAL A 4 12.00 -15.93 23.02
CA VAL A 4 11.31 -15.20 21.94
C VAL A 4 11.60 -15.81 20.56
N GLU A 5 12.83 -16.25 20.30
CA GLU A 5 13.21 -16.86 19.02
C GLU A 5 12.38 -18.10 18.59
N PRO A 6 12.11 -19.09 19.47
CA PRO A 6 11.34 -20.26 19.05
C PRO A 6 9.88 -19.96 18.70
N PHE A 7 9.29 -18.92 19.31
CA PHE A 7 7.90 -18.53 19.03
C PHE A 7 7.77 -17.78 17.70
N MET A 8 8.72 -16.88 17.39
CA MET A 8 8.77 -16.20 16.08
C MET A 8 9.05 -17.19 14.96
N SER A 9 9.89 -18.21 15.17
CA SER A 9 10.13 -19.27 14.17
C SER A 9 8.89 -20.14 13.93
N LEU A 10 8.11 -20.43 14.97
CA LEU A 10 6.83 -21.15 14.87
C LEU A 10 5.76 -20.33 14.15
N SER A 11 5.71 -18.99 14.38
CA SER A 11 4.79 -18.11 13.69
C SER A 11 5.16 -17.94 12.20
N LYS A 12 6.44 -17.88 11.87
CA LYS A 12 6.93 -17.87 10.48
C LYS A 12 6.66 -19.21 9.78
N ALA A 13 6.88 -20.33 10.44
CA ALA A 13 6.55 -21.65 9.91
C ALA A 13 5.04 -21.81 9.69
N ALA A 14 4.21 -21.28 10.59
CA ALA A 14 2.75 -21.28 10.44
C ALA A 14 2.28 -20.39 9.29
N LEU A 15 2.91 -19.24 9.08
CA LEU A 15 2.66 -18.36 7.93
C LEU A 15 3.05 -19.04 6.62
N ASN A 16 4.24 -19.62 6.53
CA ASN A 16 4.71 -20.34 5.34
C ASN A 16 3.83 -21.57 5.03
N MET A 17 3.34 -22.27 6.06
CA MET A 17 2.41 -23.39 5.89
C MET A 17 1.02 -22.91 5.46
N ALA A 18 0.55 -21.78 5.97
CA ALA A 18 -0.70 -21.16 5.53
C ALA A 18 -0.60 -20.68 4.07
N GLU A 19 0.57 -20.19 3.64
CA GLU A 19 0.85 -19.84 2.24
C GLU A 19 0.87 -21.06 1.33
N ALA A 20 1.56 -22.12 1.70
CA ALA A 20 1.61 -23.36 0.93
C ALA A 20 0.24 -24.04 0.78
N LEU A 21 -0.62 -23.95 1.82
CA LEU A 21 -1.96 -24.49 1.84
C LEU A 21 -3.03 -23.53 1.28
N ARG A 22 -2.67 -22.30 0.97
CA ARG A 22 -3.58 -21.24 0.52
C ARG A 22 -4.49 -21.63 -0.63
N PRO A 23 -4.02 -22.26 -1.74
CA PRO A 23 -4.91 -22.64 -2.85
C PRO A 23 -6.06 -23.53 -2.42
N VAL A 24 -5.88 -24.29 -1.34
CA VAL A 24 -6.88 -25.18 -0.74
C VAL A 24 -7.72 -24.41 0.30
N LEU A 25 -7.08 -23.62 1.16
CA LEU A 25 -7.75 -22.89 2.24
C LEU A 25 -8.69 -21.80 1.72
N VAL A 26 -8.33 -21.08 0.66
CA VAL A 26 -9.18 -20.03 0.05
C VAL A 26 -10.43 -20.62 -0.58
N LYS A 27 -10.38 -21.88 -1.05
CA LYS A 27 -11.55 -22.57 -1.61
C LYS A 27 -12.48 -23.14 -0.52
N LEU A 28 -11.95 -23.44 0.66
CA LEU A 28 -12.67 -24.13 1.73
C LEU A 28 -13.12 -23.23 2.89
N ILE A 29 -12.42 -22.07 3.09
CA ILE A 29 -12.67 -21.17 4.22
C ILE A 29 -13.24 -19.85 3.71
N PRO A 30 -14.39 -19.37 4.25
CA PRO A 30 -14.95 -18.08 3.90
C PRO A 30 -13.94 -16.94 4.15
N GLN A 31 -13.88 -15.99 3.25
CA GLN A 31 -12.93 -14.85 3.29
C GLN A 31 -13.02 -14.05 4.62
N LYS A 32 -14.23 -13.95 5.21
CA LYS A 32 -14.43 -13.35 6.54
C LYS A 32 -13.70 -14.09 7.66
N MET A 33 -13.57 -15.40 7.56
CA MET A 33 -12.83 -16.19 8.57
C MET A 33 -11.31 -16.03 8.41
N LEU A 34 -10.83 -15.99 7.18
CA LEU A 34 -9.41 -15.73 6.89
C LEU A 34 -8.98 -14.34 7.36
N SER A 35 -9.80 -13.30 7.13
CA SER A 35 -9.54 -11.95 7.63
C SER A 35 -9.57 -11.87 9.16
N ALA A 36 -10.45 -12.59 9.83
CA ALA A 36 -10.50 -12.66 11.30
C ALA A 36 -9.27 -13.35 11.89
N VAL A 37 -8.77 -14.41 11.23
CA VAL A 37 -7.52 -15.08 11.62
C VAL A 37 -6.33 -14.13 11.43
N LYS A 38 -6.24 -13.45 10.28
CA LYS A 38 -5.21 -12.44 10.00
C LYS A 38 -5.22 -11.35 11.09
N ALA A 39 -6.39 -10.82 11.44
CA ALA A 39 -6.54 -9.80 12.48
C ALA A 39 -6.03 -10.27 13.86
N LYS A 40 -6.36 -11.51 14.27
CA LYS A 40 -5.84 -12.08 15.53
C LYS A 40 -4.34 -12.31 15.53
N VAL A 41 -3.76 -12.71 14.40
CA VAL A 41 -2.30 -12.86 14.25
C VAL A 41 -1.62 -11.51 14.37
N ILE A 42 -2.17 -10.46 13.72
CA ILE A 42 -1.66 -9.08 13.82
C ILE A 42 -1.75 -8.58 15.27
N GLU A 43 -2.90 -8.71 15.93
CA GLU A 43 -3.10 -8.29 17.31
C GLU A 43 -2.11 -8.97 18.28
N LYS A 44 -1.94 -10.27 18.12
CA LYS A 44 -0.96 -11.02 18.92
C LYS A 44 0.46 -10.60 18.60
N GLY A 45 0.80 -10.43 17.32
CA GLY A 45 2.10 -9.92 16.88
C GLY A 45 2.38 -8.53 17.45
N ALA A 46 1.42 -7.62 17.46
CA ALA A 46 1.57 -6.29 18.04
C ALA A 46 1.90 -6.32 19.54
N LYS A 47 1.25 -7.19 20.32
CA LYS A 47 1.55 -7.40 21.75
C LYS A 47 2.96 -7.99 21.99
N ASP A 48 3.43 -8.83 21.09
CA ASP A 48 4.77 -9.42 21.17
C ASP A 48 5.84 -8.39 20.78
N LEU A 49 5.52 -7.42 19.91
CA LEU A 49 6.43 -6.33 19.53
C LEU A 49 6.81 -5.43 20.70
N GLU A 50 5.87 -5.12 21.60
CA GLU A 50 6.16 -4.30 22.80
C GLU A 50 7.25 -4.88 23.68
N LYS A 51 7.47 -6.20 23.60
CA LYS A 51 8.48 -6.94 24.37
C LYS A 51 9.74 -7.25 23.57
N THR A 52 9.76 -6.88 22.30
CA THR A 52 10.89 -7.16 21.42
C THR A 52 11.93 -6.06 21.55
N GLU A 53 13.10 -6.39 22.04
CA GLU A 53 14.23 -5.47 22.06
C GLU A 53 14.91 -5.47 20.68
N ILE A 54 14.95 -4.32 20.02
CA ILE A 54 15.74 -4.08 18.81
C ILE A 54 17.09 -3.55 19.24
N THR A 55 18.17 -4.17 18.75
CA THR A 55 19.52 -3.67 19.01
C THR A 55 19.68 -2.29 18.33
N PRO A 56 20.09 -1.26 19.09
CA PRO A 56 20.23 0.10 18.57
C PRO A 56 21.13 0.18 17.34
N PHE A 57 20.92 1.23 16.55
CA PHE A 57 21.69 1.51 15.34
C PHE A 57 23.20 1.60 15.62
N GLU A 58 23.97 0.84 14.85
CA GLU A 58 25.42 0.85 14.83
C GLU A 58 25.93 1.19 13.42
N PRO A 59 26.39 2.41 13.16
CA PRO A 59 26.70 2.89 11.80
C PRO A 59 27.71 2.03 11.03
N GLN A 60 28.61 1.35 11.74
CA GLN A 60 29.69 0.54 11.17
C GLN A 60 29.37 -0.97 11.08
N ALA A 61 28.23 -1.41 11.62
CA ALA A 61 27.87 -2.84 11.61
C ALA A 61 27.53 -3.38 10.21
N HIS A 62 27.12 -2.49 9.31
CA HIS A 62 26.72 -2.84 7.95
C HIS A 62 27.27 -1.84 6.93
N LYS A 63 27.25 -2.22 5.63
CA LYS A 63 27.62 -1.32 4.54
C LYS A 63 26.67 -0.12 4.51
N LYS A 64 27.20 1.05 4.15
CA LYS A 64 26.39 2.25 3.90
C LYS A 64 25.47 2.01 2.71
N GLY A 65 24.18 2.27 2.87
CA GLY A 65 23.18 2.11 1.81
C GLY A 65 21.79 1.85 2.39
N ILE A 66 20.83 1.51 1.54
CA ILE A 66 19.42 1.40 1.87
C ILE A 66 18.88 0.02 1.51
N ASN A 67 18.24 -0.64 2.46
CA ASN A 67 17.37 -1.80 2.21
C ASN A 67 15.93 -1.27 2.11
N LEU A 68 15.37 -1.22 0.92
CA LEU A 68 13.99 -0.82 0.69
C LEU A 68 13.08 -2.05 0.89
N ILE A 69 12.22 -2.01 1.89
CA ILE A 69 11.37 -3.15 2.30
C ILE A 69 9.91 -2.83 2.03
N GLY A 70 9.21 -3.65 1.24
CA GLY A 70 7.79 -3.49 0.93
C GLY A 70 7.37 -4.22 -0.33
N SER A 71 6.15 -3.98 -0.81
CA SER A 71 5.53 -4.73 -1.92
C SER A 71 5.86 -4.13 -3.29
N ILE A 72 7.10 -4.17 -3.74
CA ILE A 72 7.57 -3.52 -4.98
C ILE A 72 6.83 -4.02 -6.23
N LYS A 73 6.51 -5.31 -6.28
CA LYS A 73 5.85 -5.95 -7.42
C LYS A 73 4.33 -5.74 -7.45
N SER A 74 3.74 -5.23 -6.38
CA SER A 74 2.29 -5.09 -6.26
C SER A 74 1.72 -4.02 -7.18
N ASP A 75 0.59 -4.32 -7.84
CA ASP A 75 -0.16 -3.40 -8.69
C ASP A 75 -1.10 -2.48 -7.88
N THR A 76 -0.88 -2.37 -6.58
CA THR A 76 -1.61 -1.48 -5.66
C THR A 76 -0.97 -0.09 -5.56
N GLY A 77 -1.70 0.86 -4.96
CA GLY A 77 -1.16 2.18 -4.64
C GLY A 77 0.11 2.13 -3.77
N LEU A 78 0.19 1.21 -2.80
CA LEU A 78 1.39 1.01 -1.97
C LEU A 78 2.58 0.51 -2.81
N GLY A 79 2.35 -0.41 -3.75
CA GLY A 79 3.39 -0.86 -4.67
C GLY A 79 3.87 0.29 -5.56
N GLN A 80 2.95 1.10 -6.09
CA GLN A 80 3.32 2.28 -6.88
C GLN A 80 4.11 3.29 -6.06
N SER A 81 3.69 3.59 -4.84
CA SER A 81 4.41 4.50 -3.95
C SER A 81 5.83 4.02 -3.66
N MET A 82 6.00 2.72 -3.44
CA MET A 82 7.32 2.12 -3.22
C MET A 82 8.20 2.22 -4.47
N ARG A 83 7.65 2.04 -5.68
CA ARG A 83 8.39 2.22 -6.93
C ARG A 83 8.86 3.66 -7.14
N LEU A 84 8.04 4.66 -6.78
CA LEU A 84 8.46 6.08 -6.81
C LEU A 84 9.67 6.32 -5.89
N VAL A 85 9.72 5.68 -4.72
CA VAL A 85 10.89 5.74 -3.84
C VAL A 85 12.09 5.03 -4.46
N ALA A 86 11.89 3.86 -5.06
CA ALA A 86 12.97 3.12 -5.75
C ALA A 86 13.54 3.92 -6.94
N GLU A 87 12.70 4.62 -7.71
CA GLU A 87 13.13 5.53 -8.79
C GLU A 87 14.01 6.68 -8.28
N ILE A 88 13.68 7.25 -7.11
CA ILE A 88 14.53 8.25 -6.46
C ILE A 88 15.89 7.64 -6.10
N LEU A 89 15.91 6.44 -5.56
CA LEU A 89 17.16 5.75 -5.19
C LEU A 89 18.02 5.40 -6.40
N GLU A 90 17.40 4.95 -7.52
CA GLU A 90 18.12 4.72 -8.80
C GLU A 90 18.84 5.98 -9.30
N ASN A 91 18.24 7.16 -9.11
CA ASN A 91 18.81 8.43 -9.53
C ASN A 91 19.68 9.10 -8.44
N SER A 92 19.94 8.41 -7.35
CA SER A 92 20.77 8.89 -6.24
C SER A 92 22.17 8.27 -6.27
N THR A 93 23.04 8.73 -5.35
CA THR A 93 24.37 8.12 -5.12
C THR A 93 24.34 7.03 -4.06
N TRP A 94 23.16 6.63 -3.59
CA TRP A 94 23.03 5.61 -2.57
C TRP A 94 22.89 4.22 -3.17
N ASP A 95 23.72 3.28 -2.71
CA ASP A 95 23.50 1.88 -3.00
C ASP A 95 22.22 1.40 -2.32
N TYR A 96 21.42 0.60 -3.02
CA TYR A 96 20.22 0.02 -2.43
C TYR A 96 19.90 -1.38 -2.94
N THR A 97 19.13 -2.11 -2.14
CA THR A 97 18.49 -3.38 -2.49
C THR A 97 17.01 -3.32 -2.12
N VAL A 98 16.24 -4.24 -2.65
CA VAL A 98 14.81 -4.37 -2.38
C VAL A 98 14.55 -5.70 -1.69
N TYR A 99 13.84 -5.67 -0.55
CA TYR A 99 13.19 -6.85 0.00
C TYR A 99 11.71 -6.80 -0.37
N ASP A 100 11.29 -7.65 -1.28
CA ASP A 100 9.91 -7.68 -1.76
C ASP A 100 9.02 -8.40 -0.77
N TYR A 101 8.50 -7.62 0.20
CA TYR A 101 7.57 -8.10 1.22
C TYR A 101 6.16 -8.22 0.65
N PHE A 102 5.55 -9.36 0.88
CA PHE A 102 4.18 -9.61 0.44
C PHE A 102 3.44 -10.56 1.37
N VAL A 103 2.25 -10.17 1.82
CA VAL A 103 1.33 -11.02 2.57
C VAL A 103 0.05 -11.26 1.77
N PRO A 104 -0.24 -12.48 1.39
CA PRO A 104 -1.52 -12.86 0.81
C PRO A 104 -2.71 -12.64 1.77
N PRO A 105 -3.94 -12.38 1.27
CA PRO A 105 -4.30 -12.21 -0.12
C PRO A 105 -4.03 -10.77 -0.60
N GLY A 106 -2.94 -10.58 -1.33
CA GLY A 106 -2.67 -9.32 -1.99
C GLY A 106 -3.24 -9.30 -3.40
N GLY A 107 -3.25 -8.13 -4.01
CA GLY A 107 -3.63 -7.94 -5.40
C GLY A 107 -2.64 -8.56 -6.41
N SER A 108 -2.83 -8.24 -7.67
CA SER A 108 -1.91 -8.57 -8.75
C SER A 108 -0.49 -8.07 -8.46
N ARG A 109 0.51 -8.79 -8.97
CA ARG A 109 1.94 -8.56 -8.76
C ARG A 109 2.68 -8.75 -10.07
N THR A 110 2.41 -7.90 -11.04
CA THR A 110 2.95 -8.05 -12.40
C THR A 110 4.12 -7.12 -12.69
N ASN A 111 4.44 -6.20 -11.79
CA ASN A 111 5.53 -5.26 -12.03
C ASN A 111 6.89 -5.92 -11.79
N GLU A 112 7.77 -5.86 -12.79
CA GLU A 112 9.11 -6.47 -12.81
C GLU A 112 10.24 -5.42 -12.92
N ALA A 113 9.91 -4.14 -12.92
CA ALA A 113 10.88 -3.05 -13.18
C ALA A 113 12.11 -3.07 -12.26
N PHE A 114 11.97 -3.61 -11.05
CA PHE A 114 13.04 -3.64 -10.03
C PHE A 114 13.49 -5.07 -9.66
N ASP A 115 13.19 -6.08 -10.47
CA ASP A 115 13.54 -7.48 -10.17
C ASP A 115 15.05 -7.67 -9.96
N GLY A 116 15.88 -6.94 -10.69
CA GLY A 116 17.34 -6.97 -10.54
C GLY A 116 17.87 -6.42 -9.20
N LYS A 117 17.02 -5.75 -8.40
CA LYS A 117 17.37 -5.23 -7.07
C LYS A 117 16.84 -6.10 -5.92
N ILE A 118 16.01 -7.11 -6.23
CA ILE A 118 15.38 -7.95 -5.20
C ILE A 118 16.40 -8.89 -4.56
N THR A 119 16.44 -8.88 -3.23
CA THR A 119 17.30 -9.76 -2.43
C THR A 119 16.53 -10.35 -1.26
N GLN A 120 17.00 -11.49 -0.75
CA GLN A 120 16.43 -12.12 0.46
C GLN A 120 17.02 -11.55 1.77
N THR A 121 18.10 -10.78 1.68
CA THR A 121 18.78 -10.19 2.84
C THR A 121 19.23 -8.78 2.50
N GLY A 122 19.02 -7.83 3.44
CA GLY A 122 19.48 -6.46 3.27
C GLY A 122 20.93 -6.30 3.76
N PRO A 123 21.90 -5.98 2.89
CA PRO A 123 23.30 -5.81 3.30
C PRO A 123 23.62 -4.45 3.93
N TYR A 124 22.69 -3.50 3.88
CA TYR A 124 22.94 -2.10 4.21
C TYR A 124 22.51 -1.71 5.63
N ASN A 125 22.99 -0.56 6.08
CA ASN A 125 22.82 -0.06 7.45
C ASN A 125 21.52 0.74 7.67
N ILE A 126 20.74 1.05 6.63
CA ILE A 126 19.45 1.73 6.73
C ILE A 126 18.37 0.81 6.16
N ASN A 127 17.31 0.62 6.91
CA ASN A 127 16.06 0.04 6.42
C ASN A 127 15.06 1.16 6.14
N LEU A 128 14.58 1.26 4.89
CA LEU A 128 13.44 2.10 4.52
C LEU A 128 12.24 1.19 4.29
N ILE A 129 11.32 1.19 5.25
CA ILE A 129 10.26 0.21 5.37
C ILE A 129 8.95 0.83 4.88
N HIS A 130 8.61 0.54 3.63
CA HIS A 130 7.39 1.02 2.97
C HIS A 130 6.23 0.03 3.20
N VAL A 131 5.89 -0.15 4.47
CA VAL A 131 4.82 -1.03 4.95
C VAL A 131 4.02 -0.27 5.99
N ASN A 132 2.70 -0.22 5.82
CA ASN A 132 1.83 0.48 6.76
C ASN A 132 1.85 -0.14 8.16
N PRO A 133 1.60 0.65 9.21
CA PRO A 133 1.70 0.20 10.60
C PRO A 133 0.83 -1.02 10.92
N SER A 134 -0.32 -1.17 10.25
CA SER A 134 -1.19 -2.34 10.40
C SER A 134 -0.55 -3.67 9.98
N GLU A 135 0.41 -3.64 9.07
CA GLU A 135 1.09 -4.83 8.54
C GLU A 135 2.55 -4.94 9.00
N LEU A 136 3.09 -3.90 9.65
CA LEU A 136 4.49 -3.87 10.09
C LEU A 136 4.85 -5.04 11.03
N PRO A 137 3.98 -5.51 11.95
CA PRO A 137 4.27 -6.71 12.74
C PRO A 137 4.51 -7.95 11.90
N LEU A 138 3.75 -8.13 10.83
CA LEU A 138 3.93 -9.26 9.89
C LEU A 138 5.21 -9.11 9.08
N ALA A 139 5.51 -7.89 8.61
CA ALA A 139 6.75 -7.61 7.90
C ALA A 139 7.97 -7.89 8.78
N PHE A 140 7.92 -7.49 10.05
CA PHE A 140 8.99 -7.79 11.01
C PHE A 140 9.20 -9.30 11.22
N MET A 141 8.11 -10.08 11.31
CA MET A 141 8.19 -11.54 11.43
C MET A 141 8.76 -12.20 10.17
N ASP A 142 8.37 -11.71 8.99
CA ASP A 142 8.82 -12.26 7.71
C ASP A 142 10.29 -11.96 7.45
N VAL A 143 10.68 -10.70 7.52
CA VAL A 143 12.06 -10.23 7.31
C VAL A 143 13.01 -10.76 8.41
N GLY A 144 12.52 -10.81 9.66
CA GLY A 144 13.22 -11.33 10.83
C GLY A 144 14.06 -10.30 11.57
N LYS A 145 14.12 -10.45 12.90
CA LYS A 145 14.80 -9.53 13.83
C LYS A 145 16.23 -9.15 13.40
N LYS A 146 17.02 -10.10 12.91
CA LYS A 146 18.40 -9.86 12.45
C LYS A 146 18.52 -8.80 11.35
N GLN A 147 17.47 -8.57 10.59
CA GLN A 147 17.42 -7.51 9.56
C GLN A 147 17.00 -6.15 10.16
N TRP A 148 16.53 -6.12 11.40
CA TRP A 148 16.20 -4.88 12.13
C TRP A 148 17.35 -4.45 13.04
N ASP A 149 17.99 -5.40 13.73
CA ASP A 149 19.07 -5.13 14.68
C ASP A 149 20.22 -4.38 14.02
N THR A 150 20.78 -3.42 14.77
CA THR A 150 21.96 -2.59 14.42
C THR A 150 21.77 -1.71 13.18
N ARG A 151 20.56 -1.65 12.60
CA ARG A 151 20.20 -0.79 11.46
C ARG A 151 19.36 0.39 11.91
N TYR A 152 19.42 1.47 11.12
CA TYR A 152 18.52 2.59 11.27
C TYR A 152 17.21 2.29 10.54
N ASN A 153 16.12 2.17 11.28
CA ASN A 153 14.83 1.69 10.79
C ASN A 153 13.87 2.85 10.58
N ILE A 154 13.56 3.15 9.34
CA ILE A 154 12.67 4.24 8.92
C ILE A 154 11.37 3.63 8.40
N GLY A 155 10.24 4.01 9.00
CA GLY A 155 8.92 3.66 8.47
C GLY A 155 8.42 4.71 7.50
N TYR A 156 8.03 4.33 6.29
CA TYR A 156 7.36 5.26 5.36
C TYR A 156 5.87 4.90 5.29
N TRP A 157 5.03 5.69 5.98
CA TRP A 157 3.66 5.35 6.28
C TRP A 157 2.64 6.23 5.55
N LEU A 158 1.56 5.59 5.11
CA LEU A 158 0.38 6.24 4.55
C LEU A 158 -0.82 5.98 5.46
N TRP A 159 -1.48 7.07 5.89
CA TRP A 159 -2.70 6.97 6.68
C TRP A 159 -3.60 8.15 6.40
N GLU A 160 -4.78 7.91 5.82
CA GLU A 160 -5.62 8.96 5.27
C GLU A 160 -6.70 9.47 6.24
N LEU A 161 -6.73 8.99 7.49
CA LEU A 161 -7.74 9.37 8.48
C LEU A 161 -7.16 10.26 9.58
N GLU A 162 -8.03 11.02 10.25
CA GLU A 162 -7.65 11.98 11.29
C GLU A 162 -7.19 11.31 12.59
N GLU A 163 -7.70 10.10 12.87
CA GLU A 163 -7.32 9.34 14.05
C GLU A 163 -6.43 8.15 13.66
N PHE A 164 -5.35 7.97 14.41
CA PHE A 164 -4.48 6.82 14.27
C PHE A 164 -4.96 5.68 15.18
N PRO A 165 -5.17 4.47 14.67
CA PRO A 165 -5.65 3.35 15.47
C PRO A 165 -4.69 3.00 16.62
N LYS A 166 -5.24 2.89 17.83
CA LYS A 166 -4.44 2.61 19.04
C LYS A 166 -3.74 1.25 18.97
N GLU A 167 -4.34 0.28 18.32
CA GLU A 167 -3.79 -1.06 18.10
C GLU A 167 -2.53 -1.08 17.23
N TRP A 168 -2.22 0.02 16.54
CA TRP A 168 -1.02 0.15 15.71
C TRP A 168 0.12 0.91 16.39
N LEU A 169 -0.12 1.49 17.57
CA LEU A 169 0.91 2.19 18.33
C LEU A 169 2.18 1.34 18.59
N PRO A 170 2.07 0.02 18.84
CA PRO A 170 3.26 -0.82 19.01
C PRO A 170 4.20 -0.84 17.79
N ALA A 171 3.70 -0.51 16.59
CA ALA A 171 4.53 -0.45 15.39
C ALA A 171 5.64 0.61 15.48
N PHE A 172 5.43 1.70 16.22
CA PHE A 172 6.47 2.70 16.45
C PHE A 172 7.70 2.13 17.15
N HIS A 173 7.53 1.08 17.95
CA HIS A 173 8.64 0.44 18.69
C HIS A 173 9.73 -0.13 17.76
N LEU A 174 9.36 -0.52 16.54
CA LEU A 174 10.26 -1.09 15.55
C LEU A 174 11.08 -0.06 14.77
N LEU A 175 10.84 1.23 14.94
CA LEU A 175 11.36 2.28 14.09
C LEU A 175 12.22 3.28 14.88
N ASP A 176 13.17 3.90 14.22
CA ASP A 176 13.93 5.04 14.74
C ASP A 176 13.24 6.36 14.36
N GLU A 177 12.68 6.45 13.14
CA GLU A 177 11.90 7.60 12.67
C GLU A 177 10.81 7.19 11.69
N VAL A 178 9.92 8.13 11.37
CA VAL A 178 8.81 7.90 10.44
C VAL A 178 8.79 8.99 9.36
N TRP A 179 8.63 8.57 8.10
CA TRP A 179 8.38 9.44 6.96
C TRP A 179 6.95 9.31 6.50
N THR A 180 6.38 10.39 6.01
CA THR A 180 5.03 10.40 5.43
C THR A 180 4.99 11.29 4.19
N PRO A 181 4.08 11.03 3.22
CA PRO A 181 4.04 11.81 1.98
C PRO A 181 3.33 13.16 2.13
N SER A 182 2.69 13.45 3.26
CA SER A 182 1.97 14.72 3.45
C SER A 182 2.01 15.21 4.89
N GLU A 183 1.92 16.54 5.06
CA GLU A 183 1.88 17.15 6.37
C GLU A 183 0.60 16.76 7.16
N PHE A 184 -0.51 16.48 6.48
CA PHE A 184 -1.72 15.96 7.11
C PHE A 184 -1.44 14.67 7.90
N ILE A 185 -0.72 13.73 7.31
CA ILE A 185 -0.33 12.47 7.97
C ILE A 185 0.69 12.75 9.07
N SER A 186 1.73 13.56 8.79
CA SER A 186 2.77 13.88 9.77
C SER A 186 2.21 14.50 11.04
N GLN A 187 1.33 15.49 10.92
CA GLN A 187 0.69 16.15 12.07
C GLN A 187 -0.16 15.18 12.89
N ASN A 188 -0.83 14.24 12.22
CA ASN A 188 -1.58 13.21 12.92
C ASN A 188 -0.64 12.30 13.72
N LEU A 189 0.41 11.76 13.10
CA LEU A 189 1.33 10.83 13.75
C LEU A 189 2.10 11.45 14.92
N ARG A 190 2.50 12.72 14.82
CA ARG A 190 3.19 13.46 15.90
C ARG A 190 2.39 13.54 17.20
N LYS A 191 1.08 13.27 17.18
CA LYS A 191 0.24 13.20 18.40
C LYS A 191 0.46 11.92 19.20
N TYR A 192 1.06 10.90 18.59
CA TYR A 192 1.13 9.54 19.13
C TYR A 192 2.56 9.02 19.39
N THR A 193 3.58 9.79 19.03
CA THR A 193 4.98 9.39 19.22
C THR A 193 5.90 10.58 19.44
N ASP A 194 6.94 10.38 20.25
CA ASP A 194 8.04 11.35 20.43
C ASP A 194 9.17 11.14 19.39
N LYS A 195 9.05 10.14 18.51
CA LYS A 195 10.01 9.90 17.43
C LYS A 195 9.93 11.01 16.39
N LEU A 196 11.01 11.20 15.64
CA LEU A 196 11.04 12.13 14.52
C LEU A 196 10.05 11.69 13.44
N VAL A 197 9.20 12.64 13.00
CA VAL A 197 8.27 12.42 11.90
C VAL A 197 8.50 13.48 10.84
N TYR A 198 8.97 13.06 9.66
CA TYR A 198 9.26 13.93 8.52
C TYR A 198 8.21 13.83 7.43
N THR A 199 7.91 14.97 6.83
CA THR A 199 7.06 15.03 5.63
C THR A 199 7.96 15.00 4.41
N LEU A 200 7.93 13.90 3.65
CA LEU A 200 8.68 13.68 2.42
C LEU A 200 7.72 13.27 1.30
N PRO A 201 7.21 14.22 0.50
CA PRO A 201 6.32 13.91 -0.61
C PRO A 201 7.01 13.03 -1.66
N TYR A 202 6.21 12.20 -2.35
CA TYR A 202 6.70 11.44 -3.49
C TYR A 202 7.10 12.36 -4.65
N SER A 203 8.19 12.01 -5.32
CA SER A 203 8.49 12.57 -6.64
C SER A 203 7.63 11.87 -7.67
N VAL A 204 6.72 12.60 -8.31
CA VAL A 204 5.82 12.06 -9.32
C VAL A 204 6.17 12.68 -10.67
N THR A 205 6.57 11.83 -11.62
CA THR A 205 6.75 12.22 -13.01
C THR A 205 5.59 11.62 -13.81
N ALA A 206 4.81 12.47 -14.48
CA ALA A 206 3.80 12.03 -15.42
C ALA A 206 4.44 11.85 -16.80
N PRO A 207 4.58 10.61 -17.30
CA PRO A 207 5.04 10.42 -18.68
C PRO A 207 4.00 10.99 -19.63
N ALA A 208 4.44 11.86 -20.53
CA ALA A 208 3.61 12.31 -21.66
C ALA A 208 3.66 11.23 -22.75
N ASP A 209 2.79 10.23 -22.66
CA ASP A 209 2.65 9.24 -23.72
C ASP A 209 1.54 9.68 -24.67
N ALA A 210 1.94 10.08 -25.88
CA ALA A 210 1.04 10.53 -26.94
C ALA A 210 0.11 9.41 -27.47
N ALA A 211 0.35 8.15 -27.11
CA ALA A 211 -0.48 7.04 -27.50
C ALA A 211 -1.83 6.98 -26.75
N TYR A 212 -1.93 7.66 -25.61
CA TYR A 212 -3.13 7.64 -24.76
C TYR A 212 -3.87 8.97 -24.81
N ASP A 213 -4.65 9.16 -25.89
CA ASP A 213 -5.49 10.33 -26.06
C ASP A 213 -6.99 9.98 -25.94
N ARG A 214 -7.86 10.95 -26.25
CA ARG A 214 -9.32 10.74 -26.21
C ARG A 214 -9.82 9.75 -27.24
N ASP A 215 -9.12 9.60 -28.38
CA ASP A 215 -9.49 8.63 -29.42
C ASP A 215 -9.23 7.21 -28.93
N TYR A 216 -8.08 6.99 -28.27
CA TYR A 216 -7.75 5.69 -27.67
C TYR A 216 -8.84 5.20 -26.70
N PHE A 217 -9.41 6.12 -25.91
CA PHE A 217 -10.46 5.80 -24.93
C PHE A 217 -11.88 5.97 -25.49
N HIS A 218 -12.05 6.23 -26.77
CA HIS A 218 -13.33 6.50 -27.42
C HIS A 218 -14.14 7.63 -26.76
N LEU A 219 -13.45 8.67 -26.30
CA LEU A 219 -14.04 9.82 -25.61
C LEU A 219 -14.24 11.02 -26.55
N PRO A 220 -15.31 11.83 -26.37
CA PRO A 220 -15.57 12.99 -27.22
C PRO A 220 -14.48 14.07 -27.05
N LYS A 221 -14.12 14.72 -28.18
CA LYS A 221 -13.11 15.78 -28.23
C LYS A 221 -13.68 17.18 -28.03
N ASP A 222 -14.97 17.33 -28.23
CA ASP A 222 -15.70 18.60 -28.37
C ASP A 222 -16.28 19.13 -27.04
N ARG A 223 -15.98 18.46 -25.90
CA ARG A 223 -16.54 18.84 -24.61
C ARG A 223 -15.52 18.78 -23.48
N PHE A 224 -15.81 19.48 -22.41
CA PHE A 224 -15.03 19.35 -21.17
C PHE A 224 -15.37 18.05 -20.46
N LEU A 225 -14.36 17.26 -20.07
CA LEU A 225 -14.56 15.99 -19.39
C LEU A 225 -14.04 16.07 -17.94
N PHE A 226 -14.93 15.84 -16.99
CA PHE A 226 -14.56 15.51 -15.63
C PHE A 226 -14.11 14.06 -15.58
N LEU A 227 -13.06 13.77 -14.80
CA LEU A 227 -12.57 12.41 -14.59
C LEU A 227 -12.76 11.99 -13.13
N MET A 228 -13.49 10.90 -12.92
CA MET A 228 -13.55 10.17 -11.67
C MET A 228 -12.94 8.78 -11.89
N MET A 229 -11.99 8.41 -11.02
CA MET A 229 -11.33 7.11 -11.15
C MET A 229 -11.17 6.43 -9.79
N TYR A 230 -11.35 5.11 -9.78
CA TYR A 230 -11.14 4.32 -8.58
C TYR A 230 -10.83 2.85 -8.89
N ASP A 231 -10.31 2.15 -7.90
CA ASP A 231 -10.11 0.71 -7.91
C ASP A 231 -11.21 0.04 -7.08
N SER A 232 -11.92 -0.93 -7.65
CA SER A 232 -13.02 -1.64 -6.97
C SER A 232 -12.57 -2.34 -5.67
N GLY A 233 -11.33 -2.83 -5.63
CA GLY A 233 -10.72 -3.41 -4.43
C GLY A 233 -10.50 -2.42 -3.29
N SER A 234 -10.57 -1.11 -3.56
CA SER A 234 -10.40 -0.04 -2.56
C SER A 234 -11.68 0.31 -1.77
N GLY A 235 -12.80 -0.33 -2.11
CA GLY A 235 -14.09 -0.12 -1.46
C GLY A 235 -14.89 1.06 -2.04
N MET A 236 -16.09 0.76 -2.54
CA MET A 236 -16.99 1.72 -3.20
C MET A 236 -17.37 2.90 -2.27
N VAL A 237 -17.62 2.62 -0.98
CA VAL A 237 -18.03 3.64 -0.01
C VAL A 237 -16.93 4.71 0.17
N ARG A 238 -15.68 4.29 0.33
CA ARG A 238 -14.55 5.20 0.53
C ARG A 238 -14.25 6.04 -0.71
N LYS A 239 -14.33 5.46 -1.89
CA LYS A 239 -14.06 6.13 -3.17
C LYS A 239 -15.25 6.91 -3.71
N ASN A 240 -16.46 6.60 -3.23
CA ASN A 240 -17.71 7.32 -3.47
C ASN A 240 -18.02 7.65 -4.95
N PRO A 241 -17.94 6.68 -5.89
CA PRO A 241 -18.25 6.93 -7.29
C PRO A 241 -19.70 7.37 -7.50
N LEU A 242 -20.64 6.84 -6.71
CA LEU A 242 -22.06 7.21 -6.79
C LEU A 242 -22.27 8.68 -6.41
N GLY A 243 -21.54 9.20 -5.41
CA GLY A 243 -21.59 10.62 -5.06
C GLY A 243 -21.08 11.53 -6.18
N ALA A 244 -20.03 11.11 -6.91
CA ALA A 244 -19.54 11.84 -8.07
C ALA A 244 -20.58 11.89 -9.19
N ILE A 245 -21.28 10.78 -9.47
CA ILE A 245 -22.37 10.70 -10.44
C ILE A 245 -23.52 11.63 -10.05
N GLU A 246 -23.96 11.55 -8.80
CA GLU A 246 -25.07 12.39 -8.33
C GLU A 246 -24.71 13.88 -8.36
N ALA A 247 -23.48 14.25 -7.97
CA ALA A 247 -23.01 15.64 -8.04
C ALA A 247 -22.99 16.15 -9.50
N PHE A 248 -22.53 15.32 -10.45
CA PHE A 248 -22.54 15.68 -11.87
C PHE A 248 -23.96 15.88 -12.39
N LYS A 249 -24.90 14.99 -12.03
CA LYS A 249 -26.32 15.08 -12.43
C LYS A 249 -27.04 16.28 -11.84
N GLN A 250 -26.66 16.69 -10.62
CA GLN A 250 -27.22 17.92 -10.04
C GLN A 250 -26.69 19.18 -10.69
N ALA A 251 -25.47 19.15 -11.22
CA ALA A 251 -24.83 20.31 -11.82
C ALA A 251 -25.15 20.46 -13.32
N PHE A 252 -25.42 19.35 -14.04
CA PHE A 252 -25.55 19.36 -15.49
C PHE A 252 -26.70 18.46 -15.95
N ASP A 253 -27.53 19.01 -16.83
CA ASP A 253 -28.62 18.26 -17.44
C ASP A 253 -28.08 17.14 -18.33
N ARG A 254 -28.84 16.06 -18.47
CA ARG A 254 -28.51 14.91 -19.31
C ARG A 254 -28.27 15.28 -20.79
N GLU A 255 -28.88 16.34 -21.24
CA GLU A 255 -28.80 16.83 -22.65
C GLU A 255 -27.65 17.81 -22.86
N ASN A 256 -26.88 18.14 -21.80
CA ASN A 256 -25.76 19.06 -21.89
C ASN A 256 -24.63 18.44 -22.74
N LYS A 257 -24.36 19.06 -23.90
CA LYS A 257 -23.33 18.59 -24.86
C LYS A 257 -21.96 19.22 -24.64
N GLN A 258 -21.83 20.18 -23.72
CA GLN A 258 -20.57 20.90 -23.46
C GLN A 258 -19.70 20.21 -22.41
N VAL A 259 -20.31 19.36 -21.58
CA VAL A 259 -19.62 18.67 -20.49
C VAL A 259 -19.90 17.19 -20.49
N GLY A 260 -18.99 16.39 -19.93
CA GLY A 260 -19.18 14.97 -19.68
C GLY A 260 -18.46 14.50 -18.44
N LEU A 261 -18.88 13.37 -17.88
CA LEU A 261 -18.22 12.68 -16.79
C LEU A 261 -17.64 11.36 -17.29
N VAL A 262 -16.35 11.16 -17.11
CA VAL A 262 -15.69 9.88 -17.36
C VAL A 262 -15.50 9.16 -16.03
N ILE A 263 -16.00 7.93 -15.94
CA ILE A 263 -15.80 7.04 -14.79
C ILE A 263 -14.87 5.92 -15.22
N LYS A 264 -13.63 5.95 -14.70
CA LYS A 264 -12.65 4.92 -14.95
C LYS A 264 -12.56 3.99 -13.76
N MET A 265 -12.77 2.69 -13.96
CA MET A 265 -12.74 1.68 -12.91
C MET A 265 -11.73 0.59 -13.20
N ASN A 266 -10.80 0.37 -12.26
CA ASN A 266 -9.90 -0.77 -12.32
C ASN A 266 -10.55 -2.01 -11.69
N ARG A 267 -10.16 -3.22 -12.15
CA ARG A 267 -10.63 -4.51 -11.62
C ARG A 267 -12.14 -4.70 -11.70
N SER A 268 -12.75 -4.20 -12.77
CA SER A 268 -14.19 -4.34 -13.01
C SER A 268 -14.68 -5.80 -12.99
N GLU A 269 -13.86 -6.74 -13.44
CA GLU A 269 -14.16 -8.17 -13.50
C GLU A 269 -14.47 -8.81 -12.13
N GLN A 270 -14.02 -8.19 -11.03
CA GLN A 270 -14.20 -8.70 -9.66
C GLN A 270 -15.40 -8.10 -8.93
N SER A 271 -16.13 -7.17 -9.56
CA SER A 271 -17.15 -6.34 -8.92
C SER A 271 -18.38 -6.12 -9.79
N GLU A 272 -18.95 -7.20 -10.35
CA GLU A 272 -20.15 -7.14 -11.18
C GLU A 272 -21.29 -6.34 -10.52
N LYS A 273 -21.49 -6.54 -9.22
CA LYS A 273 -22.53 -5.83 -8.46
C LYS A 273 -22.28 -4.31 -8.40
N ASP A 274 -21.02 -3.88 -8.27
CA ASP A 274 -20.67 -2.47 -8.23
C ASP A 274 -20.85 -1.83 -9.60
N ILE A 275 -20.50 -2.56 -10.67
CA ILE A 275 -20.71 -2.14 -12.06
C ILE A 275 -22.19 -1.98 -12.34
N GLU A 276 -23.03 -2.95 -11.94
CA GLU A 276 -24.46 -2.89 -12.13
C GLU A 276 -25.08 -1.70 -11.39
N ASN A 277 -24.68 -1.45 -10.15
CA ASN A 277 -25.10 -0.26 -9.40
C ASN A 277 -24.73 1.04 -10.12
N ILE A 278 -23.51 1.15 -10.65
CA ILE A 278 -23.09 2.31 -11.43
C ILE A 278 -23.95 2.42 -12.70
N ARG A 279 -24.05 1.38 -13.51
CA ARG A 279 -24.81 1.37 -14.78
C ARG A 279 -26.26 1.79 -14.57
N THR A 280 -26.91 1.28 -13.54
CA THR A 280 -28.27 1.68 -13.18
C THR A 280 -28.38 3.18 -12.93
N LYS A 281 -27.34 3.78 -12.33
CA LYS A 281 -27.27 5.22 -12.09
C LYS A 281 -26.93 6.04 -13.34
N LEU A 282 -26.37 5.42 -14.38
CA LEU A 282 -26.04 6.10 -15.62
C LEU A 282 -27.21 6.18 -16.60
N ASP A 283 -28.28 5.44 -16.36
CA ASP A 283 -29.42 5.34 -17.26
C ASP A 283 -30.00 6.71 -17.65
N GLY A 284 -30.16 6.94 -18.95
CA GLY A 284 -30.66 8.18 -19.50
C GLY A 284 -29.65 9.34 -19.58
N TYR A 285 -28.35 9.11 -19.33
CA TYR A 285 -27.29 10.12 -19.45
C TYR A 285 -26.26 9.76 -20.50
N ASP A 286 -26.37 10.39 -21.71
CA ASP A 286 -25.43 10.16 -22.81
C ASP A 286 -24.10 10.89 -22.67
N ASN A 287 -23.97 11.75 -21.64
CA ASN A 287 -22.76 12.50 -21.34
C ASN A 287 -21.96 11.94 -20.13
N ILE A 288 -22.27 10.70 -19.72
CA ILE A 288 -21.47 9.95 -18.73
C ILE A 288 -20.88 8.70 -19.39
N TYR A 289 -19.55 8.58 -19.34
CA TYR A 289 -18.77 7.54 -19.99
C TYR A 289 -18.17 6.61 -18.93
N PHE A 290 -18.31 5.32 -19.12
CA PHE A 290 -17.73 4.31 -18.24
C PHE A 290 -16.64 3.53 -18.99
N ILE A 291 -15.38 3.56 -18.47
CA ILE A 291 -14.20 2.91 -19.07
C ILE A 291 -13.44 2.07 -18.05
#